data_7ca6050df5069ccdeae9f7f748818c71
#
_entry.id   7ca6050df5069ccdeae9f7f748818c71
#
_cell.length_a   1.000
_cell.length_b   1.000
_cell.length_c   1.000
_cell.angle_alpha   90.00
_cell.angle_beta   90.00
_cell.angle_gamma   90.00
#
_symmetry.space_group_name_H-M   'P 1'
#
loop_
_entity.id
_entity.type
_entity.pdbx_description
1 polymer ?
#
loop_
_entity_poly.entity_id
_entity_poly.type
_entity_poly.pdbx_seq_one_letter_code
_entity_poly.pdbx_strand_id
1 'polypeptide(L)'
;MHDLEPFYNWRGLYIASEDPRSPFFEQEYSEFEFSNQIYDHYIHPQWDSMGSQTLFIKILYADYIAGYAIIEMIGEWNDLLYNDIMFLKREIAEALMYEGIQKFILVGENVLNFHGSDDSYYEEWFDEITGDDGWIALLNFRDHVLDEMERANLDSYFVLGGNLNELRWRAMHPDQVLEHVESFVMRRLT
;
A
#
# COMPACT_ATOMS: atom_id res chain seq x y z
N MET A 1 12.80 -6.44 -13.22
CA MET A 1 12.27 -6.12 -11.86
C MET A 1 13.36 -5.76 -10.86
N HIS A 2 14.53 -6.36 -10.93
CA HIS A 2 15.61 -6.12 -9.95
C HIS A 2 16.13 -4.67 -9.91
N ASP A 3 16.00 -3.91 -10.99
CA ASP A 3 16.42 -2.50 -11.06
C ASP A 3 15.35 -1.51 -10.56
N LEU A 4 14.15 -1.99 -10.22
CA LEU A 4 13.06 -1.14 -9.79
C LEU A 4 13.11 -0.93 -8.28
N GLU A 5 13.60 0.23 -7.88
CA GLU A 5 13.62 0.65 -6.48
C GLU A 5 12.29 1.26 -6.05
N PRO A 6 11.93 1.15 -4.74
CA PRO A 6 10.87 1.97 -4.20
C PRO A 6 11.22 3.47 -4.35
N PHE A 7 10.20 4.31 -4.42
CA PHE A 7 10.40 5.76 -4.46
C PHE A 7 11.21 6.24 -3.25
N TYR A 8 12.25 7.02 -3.47
CA TYR A 8 13.23 7.36 -2.42
C TYR A 8 13.35 8.86 -2.12
N ASN A 9 12.69 9.73 -2.87
CA ASN A 9 12.87 11.18 -2.70
C ASN A 9 12.32 11.71 -1.36
N TRP A 10 11.46 10.93 -0.67
CA TRP A 10 10.94 11.28 0.65
C TRP A 10 11.78 10.76 1.81
N ARG A 11 12.91 10.13 1.57
CA ARG A 11 13.78 9.60 2.65
C ARG A 11 14.30 10.68 3.59
N GLY A 12 14.37 11.93 3.15
CA GLY A 12 14.67 13.07 4.03
C GLY A 12 13.52 13.45 4.98
N LEU A 13 12.32 12.95 4.75
CA LEU A 13 11.11 13.19 5.55
C LEU A 13 10.75 12.01 6.44
N TYR A 14 10.89 10.78 5.91
CA TYR A 14 10.50 9.55 6.58
C TYR A 14 11.29 8.34 6.09
N ILE A 15 11.72 7.48 7.03
CA ILE A 15 12.33 6.19 6.75
C ILE A 15 11.72 5.16 7.73
N ALA A 16 11.04 4.15 7.19
CA ALA A 16 10.32 3.15 7.99
C ALA A 16 11.23 2.36 8.95
N SER A 17 12.48 2.07 8.54
CA SER A 17 13.43 1.37 9.38
C SER A 17 14.00 2.20 10.55
N GLU A 18 13.83 3.50 10.52
CA GLU A 18 14.22 4.44 11.59
C GLU A 18 13.05 4.83 12.49
N ASP A 19 11.84 4.42 12.15
CA ASP A 19 10.61 4.73 12.88
C ASP A 19 10.27 3.60 13.86
N PRO A 20 10.35 3.84 15.20
CA PRO A 20 10.02 2.82 16.22
C PRO A 20 8.58 2.30 16.16
N ARG A 21 7.67 3.03 15.51
CA ARG A 21 6.26 2.66 15.35
C ARG A 21 6.00 1.85 14.09
N SER A 22 6.99 1.77 13.20
CA SER A 22 6.89 1.02 11.95
C SER A 22 7.07 -0.48 12.18
N PRO A 23 6.35 -1.34 11.45
CA PRO A 23 6.59 -2.78 11.47
C PRO A 23 7.98 -3.17 10.93
N PHE A 24 8.68 -2.26 10.29
CA PHE A 24 10.03 -2.46 9.74
C PHE A 24 11.13 -1.75 10.54
N PHE A 25 10.85 -1.36 11.77
CA PHE A 25 11.85 -0.72 12.63
C PHE A 25 13.10 -1.60 12.76
N GLU A 26 14.27 -0.97 12.63
CA GLU A 26 15.59 -1.62 12.65
C GLU A 26 15.84 -2.64 11.52
N GLN A 27 15.01 -2.66 10.49
CA GLN A 27 15.27 -3.47 9.29
C GLN A 27 16.53 -2.99 8.58
N GLU A 28 17.46 -3.90 8.34
CA GLU A 28 18.67 -3.64 7.57
C GLU A 28 18.51 -4.06 6.12
N TYR A 29 19.04 -3.26 5.20
CA TYR A 29 18.96 -3.48 3.77
C TYR A 29 20.36 -3.67 3.18
N SER A 30 20.56 -4.75 2.42
CA SER A 30 21.77 -4.91 1.63
C SER A 30 21.69 -4.03 0.36
N GLU A 31 22.82 -3.44 -0.03
CA GLU A 31 22.95 -2.74 -1.33
C GLU A 31 23.36 -3.71 -2.45
N PHE A 32 23.87 -4.87 -2.11
CA PHE A 32 24.50 -5.79 -3.06
C PHE A 32 23.86 -7.17 -3.13
N GLU A 33 23.20 -7.61 -2.08
CA GLU A 33 22.61 -8.95 -1.98
C GLU A 33 21.09 -8.90 -2.26
N PHE A 34 20.67 -9.51 -3.35
CA PHE A 34 19.27 -9.64 -3.76
C PHE A 34 18.77 -11.00 -3.28
N SER A 35 18.03 -11.02 -2.19
CA SER A 35 17.50 -12.25 -1.58
C SER A 35 16.01 -12.46 -1.79
N ASN A 36 15.24 -11.38 -1.94
CA ASN A 36 13.82 -11.46 -2.17
C ASN A 36 13.48 -11.71 -3.64
N GLN A 37 12.52 -12.60 -3.89
CA GLN A 37 12.11 -13.00 -5.22
C GLN A 37 10.59 -12.99 -5.34
N ILE A 38 10.11 -12.62 -6.54
CA ILE A 38 8.74 -12.86 -6.98
C ILE A 38 8.84 -13.88 -8.12
N TYR A 39 8.34 -15.10 -7.88
CA TYR A 39 8.61 -16.26 -8.73
C TYR A 39 10.13 -16.47 -8.92
N ASP A 40 10.62 -16.43 -10.16
CA ASP A 40 12.04 -16.60 -10.49
C ASP A 40 12.79 -15.27 -10.67
N HIS A 41 12.17 -14.15 -10.30
CA HIS A 41 12.73 -12.82 -10.50
C HIS A 41 13.11 -12.17 -9.15
N TYR A 42 14.38 -11.85 -9.00
CA TYR A 42 14.84 -11.05 -7.88
C TYR A 42 14.26 -9.64 -7.93
N ILE A 43 13.93 -9.08 -6.77
CA ILE A 43 13.52 -7.69 -6.60
C ILE A 43 14.61 -6.91 -5.86
N HIS A 44 14.56 -5.58 -6.00
CA HIS A 44 15.53 -4.69 -5.34
C HIS A 44 15.48 -4.90 -3.81
N PRO A 45 16.64 -4.92 -3.11
CA PRO A 45 16.71 -5.17 -1.66
C PRO A 45 15.98 -4.16 -0.78
N GLN A 46 15.67 -2.96 -1.31
CA GLN A 46 14.95 -1.92 -0.58
C GLN A 46 13.44 -2.20 -0.40
N TRP A 47 12.87 -3.13 -1.14
CA TRP A 47 11.49 -3.57 -0.91
C TRP A 47 11.40 -4.46 0.32
N ASP A 48 10.38 -4.25 1.13
CA ASP A 48 10.15 -4.99 2.36
C ASP A 48 9.23 -6.20 2.14
N SER A 49 9.61 -7.32 2.73
CA SER A 49 8.75 -8.50 2.81
C SER A 49 7.77 -8.35 3.97
N MET A 50 6.49 -8.61 3.70
CA MET A 50 5.46 -8.72 4.72
C MET A 50 5.03 -10.17 4.99
N GLY A 51 5.76 -11.15 4.41
CA GLY A 51 5.46 -12.58 4.51
C GLY A 51 4.84 -13.17 3.23
N SER A 52 4.33 -12.35 2.33
CA SER A 52 3.84 -12.79 1.02
C SER A 52 4.97 -13.29 0.12
N GLN A 53 4.66 -14.25 -0.75
CA GLN A 53 5.57 -14.75 -1.78
C GLN A 53 5.56 -13.91 -3.06
N THR A 54 4.50 -13.13 -3.29
CA THR A 54 4.27 -12.45 -4.57
C THR A 54 4.10 -10.95 -4.45
N LEU A 55 3.91 -10.42 -3.24
CA LEU A 55 3.68 -9.00 -3.02
C LEU A 55 4.64 -8.46 -1.96
N PHE A 56 5.34 -7.38 -2.31
CA PHE A 56 6.27 -6.67 -1.45
C PHE A 56 5.85 -5.21 -1.37
N ILE A 57 6.25 -4.54 -0.31
CA ILE A 57 5.85 -3.16 -0.04
C ILE A 57 7.01 -2.29 0.38
N LYS A 58 6.76 -0.97 0.38
CA LYS A 58 7.57 0.03 1.05
C LYS A 58 6.66 1.07 1.68
N ILE A 59 6.79 1.30 2.98
CA ILE A 59 6.13 2.44 3.63
C ILE A 59 6.96 3.67 3.28
N LEU A 60 6.43 4.52 2.41
CA LEU A 60 7.10 5.72 1.93
C LEU A 60 6.97 6.88 2.92
N TYR A 61 5.84 6.94 3.61
CA TYR A 61 5.54 7.99 4.57
C TYR A 61 4.48 7.55 5.56
N ALA A 62 4.63 7.95 6.81
CA ALA A 62 3.61 7.80 7.84
C ALA A 62 3.60 9.04 8.73
N ASP A 63 2.43 9.61 8.95
CA ASP A 63 2.18 10.70 9.89
C ASP A 63 1.14 10.25 10.91
N TYR A 64 1.57 9.97 12.12
CA TYR A 64 0.71 9.45 13.19
C TYR A 64 -0.18 10.51 13.83
N ILE A 65 0.11 11.80 13.62
CA ILE A 65 -0.73 12.90 14.08
C ILE A 65 -1.86 13.14 13.08
N ALA A 66 -1.55 13.22 11.80
CA ALA A 66 -2.54 13.35 10.73
C ALA A 66 -3.26 12.01 10.45
N GLY A 67 -2.73 10.88 10.92
CA GLY A 67 -3.34 9.56 10.85
C GLY A 67 -3.32 8.91 9.46
N TYR A 68 -2.28 9.15 8.64
CA TYR A 68 -2.21 8.55 7.31
C TYR A 68 -0.85 7.94 7.00
N ALA A 69 -0.85 6.98 6.09
CA ALA A 69 0.35 6.36 5.54
C ALA A 69 0.25 6.21 4.01
N ILE A 70 1.40 6.34 3.34
CA ILE A 70 1.55 6.10 1.91
C ILE A 70 2.46 4.89 1.73
N ILE A 71 1.94 3.86 1.07
CA ILE A 71 2.59 2.57 0.89
C ILE A 71 2.69 2.26 -0.60
N GLU A 72 3.90 2.08 -1.09
CA GLU A 72 4.16 1.62 -2.46
C GLU A 72 4.26 0.10 -2.49
N MET A 73 3.75 -0.52 -3.56
CA MET A 73 3.65 -1.97 -3.69
C MET A 73 4.28 -2.45 -5.00
N ILE A 74 4.85 -3.64 -4.97
CA ILE A 74 5.41 -4.30 -6.15
C ILE A 74 5.07 -5.78 -6.16
N GLY A 75 4.74 -6.29 -7.33
CA GLY A 75 4.56 -7.69 -7.58
C GLY A 75 3.17 -8.06 -8.06
N GLU A 76 2.63 -9.13 -7.54
CA GLU A 76 1.32 -9.66 -7.88
C GLU A 76 0.49 -9.82 -6.61
N TRP A 77 -0.68 -9.20 -6.61
CA TRP A 77 -1.61 -9.31 -5.47
C TRP A 77 -2.48 -10.55 -5.65
N ASN A 78 -2.12 -11.61 -4.96
CA ASN A 78 -2.73 -12.92 -5.13
C ASN A 78 -3.35 -13.43 -3.83
N ASP A 79 -4.63 -13.15 -3.63
CA ASP A 79 -5.37 -13.64 -2.46
C ASP A 79 -5.77 -15.10 -2.62
N LEU A 80 -5.97 -15.54 -3.87
CA LEU A 80 -6.46 -16.87 -4.16
C LEU A 80 -5.47 -17.97 -3.75
N LEU A 81 -4.19 -17.79 -4.05
CA LEU A 81 -3.15 -18.78 -3.79
C LEU A 81 -2.34 -18.49 -2.52
N TYR A 82 -2.11 -17.22 -2.22
CA TYR A 82 -1.16 -16.81 -1.19
C TYR A 82 -1.77 -15.97 -0.07
N ASN A 83 -3.06 -15.62 -0.18
CA ASN A 83 -3.77 -14.81 0.81
C ASN A 83 -3.04 -13.50 1.13
N ASP A 84 -2.62 -12.76 0.11
CA ASP A 84 -1.80 -11.57 0.24
C ASP A 84 -2.45 -10.47 1.08
N ILE A 85 -3.79 -10.35 1.00
CA ILE A 85 -4.53 -9.41 1.86
C ILE A 85 -4.37 -9.72 3.35
N MET A 86 -4.25 -11.00 3.72
CA MET A 86 -4.02 -11.37 5.13
C MET A 86 -2.70 -10.79 5.63
N PHE A 87 -1.62 -10.93 4.86
CA PHE A 87 -0.32 -10.37 5.24
C PHE A 87 -0.36 -8.84 5.30
N LEU A 88 -0.96 -8.21 4.30
CA LEU A 88 -1.09 -6.75 4.27
C LEU A 88 -1.91 -6.25 5.48
N LYS A 89 -3.02 -6.89 5.78
CA LYS A 89 -3.88 -6.52 6.91
C LYS A 89 -3.20 -6.81 8.24
N ARG A 90 -2.71 -8.03 8.48
CA ARG A 90 -2.18 -8.47 9.77
C ARG A 90 -0.80 -7.91 10.10
N GLU A 91 0.12 -7.90 9.13
CA GLU A 91 1.50 -7.51 9.39
C GLU A 91 1.72 -6.00 9.24
N ILE A 92 0.96 -5.33 8.39
CA ILE A 92 1.19 -3.92 8.06
C ILE A 92 0.07 -3.02 8.59
N ALA A 93 -1.15 -3.23 8.13
CA ALA A 93 -2.26 -2.33 8.47
C ALA A 93 -2.54 -2.30 9.97
N GLU A 94 -2.62 -3.44 10.65
CA GLU A 94 -2.87 -3.51 12.09
C GLU A 94 -1.77 -2.83 12.91
N ALA A 95 -0.50 -3.02 12.54
CA ALA A 95 0.61 -2.35 13.21
C ALA A 95 0.50 -0.83 13.11
N LEU A 96 0.17 -0.31 11.93
CA LEU A 96 0.00 1.13 11.71
C LEU A 96 -1.29 1.67 12.37
N MET A 97 -2.38 0.92 12.33
CA MET A 97 -3.65 1.29 12.98
C MET A 97 -3.49 1.36 14.50
N TYR A 98 -2.73 0.46 15.09
CA TYR A 98 -2.42 0.48 16.53
C TYR A 98 -1.76 1.80 16.95
N GLU A 99 -0.96 2.39 16.06
CA GLU A 99 -0.27 3.68 16.27
C GLU A 99 -1.10 4.90 15.80
N GLY A 100 -2.33 4.70 15.34
CA GLY A 100 -3.26 5.78 15.00
C GLY A 100 -3.42 6.09 13.52
N ILE A 101 -2.88 5.27 12.62
CA ILE A 101 -3.12 5.41 11.19
C ILE A 101 -4.50 4.85 10.83
N GLN A 102 -5.30 5.66 10.14
CA GLN A 102 -6.66 5.30 9.70
C GLN A 102 -6.88 5.55 8.22
N LYS A 103 -5.99 6.31 7.60
CA LYS A 103 -6.06 6.65 6.19
C LYS A 103 -4.88 6.01 5.46
N PHE A 104 -5.18 5.15 4.51
CA PHE A 104 -4.17 4.39 3.77
C PHE A 104 -4.20 4.77 2.30
N ILE A 105 -3.06 5.18 1.77
CA ILE A 105 -2.84 5.43 0.33
C ILE A 105 -1.91 4.34 -0.19
N LEU A 106 -2.46 3.44 -1.01
CA LEU A 106 -1.72 2.33 -1.60
C LEU A 106 -1.37 2.69 -3.04
N VAL A 107 -0.07 2.77 -3.35
CA VAL A 107 0.43 3.07 -4.70
C VAL A 107 0.72 1.77 -5.44
N GLY A 108 -0.01 1.50 -6.50
CA GLY A 108 -0.03 0.22 -7.18
C GLY A 108 0.47 0.22 -8.63
N GLU A 109 1.31 1.18 -9.03
CA GLU A 109 1.86 1.24 -10.38
C GLU A 109 2.63 -0.03 -10.77
N ASN A 110 3.23 -0.68 -9.77
CA ASN A 110 4.04 -1.89 -9.93
C ASN A 110 3.32 -3.17 -9.47
N VAL A 111 2.03 -3.09 -9.20
CA VAL A 111 1.17 -4.27 -9.03
C VAL A 111 0.71 -4.74 -10.40
N LEU A 112 1.19 -5.91 -10.82
CA LEU A 112 1.04 -6.40 -12.19
C LEU A 112 -0.29 -7.10 -12.43
N ASN A 113 -0.80 -7.83 -11.43
CA ASN A 113 -2.04 -8.59 -11.50
C ASN A 113 -2.73 -8.60 -10.15
N PHE A 114 -4.03 -8.90 -10.19
CA PHE A 114 -4.83 -9.18 -9.00
C PHE A 114 -5.62 -10.49 -9.19
N HIS A 115 -5.57 -11.36 -8.18
CA HIS A 115 -6.34 -12.60 -8.13
C HIS A 115 -7.09 -12.64 -6.79
N GLY A 116 -8.39 -12.37 -6.85
CA GLY A 116 -9.23 -12.28 -5.67
C GLY A 116 -9.65 -13.63 -5.10
N SER A 117 -10.01 -13.62 -3.81
CA SER A 117 -10.65 -14.70 -3.09
C SER A 117 -11.88 -14.14 -2.35
N ASP A 118 -12.14 -14.55 -1.11
CA ASP A 118 -13.18 -13.91 -0.31
C ASP A 118 -12.75 -12.50 0.17
N ASP A 119 -13.71 -11.71 0.60
CA ASP A 119 -13.52 -10.31 0.98
C ASP A 119 -13.43 -10.07 2.50
N SER A 120 -13.36 -11.12 3.30
CA SER A 120 -13.44 -11.03 4.77
C SER A 120 -12.38 -10.12 5.40
N TYR A 121 -11.13 -10.17 4.94
CA TYR A 121 -10.07 -9.29 5.44
C TYR A 121 -10.23 -7.83 5.00
N TYR A 122 -10.80 -7.60 3.81
CA TYR A 122 -11.12 -6.27 3.32
C TYR A 122 -12.25 -5.64 4.12
N GLU A 123 -13.32 -6.38 4.36
CA GLU A 123 -14.44 -5.96 5.21
C GLU A 123 -13.96 -5.65 6.63
N GLU A 124 -13.18 -6.53 7.24
CA GLU A 124 -12.60 -6.31 8.57
C GLU A 124 -11.78 -5.03 8.64
N TRP A 125 -10.88 -4.82 7.68
CA TRP A 125 -10.05 -3.60 7.65
C TRP A 125 -10.90 -2.35 7.47
N PHE A 126 -11.84 -2.38 6.55
CA PHE A 126 -12.76 -1.28 6.31
C PHE A 126 -13.58 -0.93 7.55
N ASP A 127 -14.17 -1.93 8.22
CA ASP A 127 -14.99 -1.73 9.41
C ASP A 127 -14.19 -1.14 10.57
N GLU A 128 -12.95 -1.55 10.74
CA GLU A 128 -12.08 -1.05 11.81
C GLU A 128 -11.70 0.43 11.65
N ILE A 129 -11.56 0.94 10.43
CA ILE A 129 -11.13 2.32 10.17
C ILE A 129 -12.28 3.29 9.95
N THR A 130 -13.44 2.85 9.46
CA THR A 130 -14.56 3.75 9.10
C THR A 130 -15.19 4.41 10.31
N GLY A 131 -15.11 3.82 11.49
CA GLY A 131 -15.59 4.44 12.74
C GLY A 131 -14.89 5.75 13.11
N ASP A 132 -13.68 5.95 12.57
CA ASP A 132 -12.82 7.11 12.83
C ASP A 132 -12.58 7.95 11.54
N ASP A 133 -13.55 7.96 10.63
CA ASP A 133 -13.46 8.65 9.33
C ASP A 133 -12.28 8.19 8.45
N GLY A 134 -11.84 6.96 8.64
CA GLY A 134 -10.75 6.34 7.88
C GLY A 134 -11.20 5.85 6.50
N TRP A 135 -10.23 5.62 5.65
CA TRP A 135 -10.43 5.12 4.29
C TRP A 135 -9.16 4.49 3.71
N ILE A 136 -9.34 3.69 2.67
CA ILE A 136 -8.24 3.10 1.90
C ILE A 136 -8.41 3.54 0.45
N ALA A 137 -7.42 4.27 -0.09
CA ALA A 137 -7.41 4.75 -1.46
C ALA A 137 -6.33 4.05 -2.29
N LEU A 138 -6.70 3.62 -3.48
CA LEU A 138 -5.78 3.01 -4.44
C LEU A 138 -5.32 4.05 -5.46
N LEU A 139 -4.02 4.27 -5.52
CA LEU A 139 -3.40 5.32 -6.33
C LEU A 139 -2.63 4.70 -7.50
N ASN A 140 -2.95 5.13 -8.72
CA ASN A 140 -2.25 4.74 -9.95
C ASN A 140 -2.14 3.22 -10.17
N PHE A 141 -3.17 2.47 -9.83
CA PHE A 141 -3.26 1.06 -10.19
C PHE A 141 -3.52 0.90 -11.69
N ARG A 142 -3.11 -0.21 -12.26
CA ARG A 142 -3.34 -0.55 -13.67
C ARG A 142 -4.82 -0.84 -13.91
N ASP A 143 -5.35 -0.46 -15.07
CA ASP A 143 -6.77 -0.60 -15.38
C ASP A 143 -7.27 -2.04 -15.22
N HIS A 144 -6.54 -3.03 -15.74
CA HIS A 144 -6.93 -4.43 -15.63
C HIS A 144 -6.91 -4.96 -14.18
N VAL A 145 -6.06 -4.41 -13.32
CA VAL A 145 -6.02 -4.74 -11.88
C VAL A 145 -7.26 -4.19 -11.21
N LEU A 146 -7.62 -2.93 -11.49
CA LEU A 146 -8.84 -2.30 -10.97
C LEU A 146 -10.10 -3.03 -11.43
N ASP A 147 -10.16 -3.42 -12.71
CA ASP A 147 -11.29 -4.19 -13.26
C ASP A 147 -11.50 -5.52 -12.51
N GLU A 148 -10.41 -6.22 -12.18
CA GLU A 148 -10.49 -7.46 -11.41
C GLU A 148 -10.89 -7.20 -9.94
N MET A 149 -10.41 -6.11 -9.34
CA MET A 149 -10.81 -5.71 -8.00
C MET A 149 -12.30 -5.32 -7.94
N GLU A 150 -12.81 -4.61 -8.92
CA GLU A 150 -14.24 -4.28 -9.03
C GLU A 150 -15.10 -5.53 -9.21
N ARG A 151 -14.66 -6.50 -10.02
CA ARG A 151 -15.34 -7.80 -10.17
C ARG A 151 -15.39 -8.59 -8.86
N ALA A 152 -14.41 -8.38 -7.98
CA ALA A 152 -14.38 -8.93 -6.64
C ALA A 152 -15.15 -8.07 -5.60
N ASN A 153 -15.86 -7.02 -6.03
CA ASN A 153 -16.60 -6.06 -5.20
C ASN A 153 -15.72 -5.29 -4.17
N LEU A 154 -14.45 -5.13 -4.44
CA LEU A 154 -13.54 -4.41 -3.53
C LEU A 154 -13.73 -2.89 -3.56
N ASP A 155 -14.45 -2.36 -4.55
CA ASP A 155 -14.91 -0.98 -4.60
C ASP A 155 -15.91 -0.62 -3.48
N SER A 156 -16.44 -1.63 -2.78
CA SER A 156 -17.20 -1.45 -1.54
C SER A 156 -16.32 -1.03 -0.35
N TYR A 157 -15.04 -1.38 -0.37
CA TYR A 157 -14.09 -1.15 0.72
C TYR A 157 -13.01 -0.13 0.36
N PHE A 158 -12.63 -0.08 -0.90
CA PHE A 158 -11.56 0.77 -1.41
C PHE A 158 -12.11 1.93 -2.24
N VAL A 159 -11.52 3.10 -2.08
CA VAL A 159 -11.69 4.20 -3.03
C VAL A 159 -10.69 4.00 -4.17
N LEU A 160 -11.20 3.70 -5.35
CA LEU A 160 -10.38 3.35 -6.50
C LEU A 160 -10.88 3.99 -7.81
N GLY A 161 -10.00 4.07 -8.79
CA GLY A 161 -10.32 4.54 -10.13
C GLY A 161 -10.45 6.06 -10.28
N GLY A 162 -10.88 6.48 -11.48
CA GLY A 162 -11.05 7.89 -11.82
C GLY A 162 -9.73 8.68 -11.71
N ASN A 163 -9.80 9.87 -11.15
CA ASN A 163 -8.62 10.75 -11.03
C ASN A 163 -7.53 10.24 -10.11
N LEU A 164 -7.79 9.22 -9.28
CA LEU A 164 -6.75 8.55 -8.48
C LEU A 164 -5.73 7.81 -9.35
N ASN A 165 -6.05 7.51 -10.62
CA ASN A 165 -5.14 6.82 -11.54
C ASN A 165 -4.21 7.75 -12.33
N GLU A 166 -4.34 9.05 -12.16
CA GLU A 166 -3.59 10.05 -12.95
C GLU A 166 -2.79 11.02 -12.07
N LEU A 167 -2.70 10.75 -10.77
CA LEU A 167 -2.00 11.65 -9.86
C LEU A 167 -0.47 11.55 -10.03
N ARG A 168 0.16 12.67 -10.29
CA ARG A 168 1.63 12.80 -10.39
C ARG A 168 2.27 12.99 -9.01
N TRP A 169 2.02 12.05 -8.13
CA TRP A 169 2.37 12.10 -6.72
C TRP A 169 3.87 12.23 -6.42
N ARG A 170 4.74 11.73 -7.32
CA ARG A 170 6.20 11.78 -7.11
C ARG A 170 6.76 13.20 -7.06
N ALA A 171 6.08 14.17 -7.65
CA ALA A 171 6.46 15.58 -7.64
C ALA A 171 5.90 16.34 -6.42
N MET A 172 5.12 15.67 -5.56
CA MET A 172 4.42 16.29 -4.45
C MET A 172 5.08 15.98 -3.11
N HIS A 173 4.86 16.86 -2.13
CA HIS A 173 5.06 16.54 -0.72
C HIS A 173 3.97 15.55 -0.26
N PRO A 174 4.23 14.63 0.70
CA PRO A 174 3.22 13.68 1.18
C PRO A 174 1.89 14.33 1.59
N ASP A 175 1.93 15.49 2.25
CA ASP A 175 0.73 16.22 2.66
C ASP A 175 -0.11 16.68 1.46
N GLN A 176 0.53 17.07 0.37
CA GLN A 176 -0.18 17.42 -0.88
C GLN A 176 -0.83 16.20 -1.52
N VAL A 177 -0.20 15.03 -1.43
CA VAL A 177 -0.81 13.77 -1.87
C VAL A 177 -2.06 13.48 -1.05
N LEU A 178 -1.97 13.61 0.28
CA LEU A 178 -3.11 13.44 1.17
C LEU A 178 -4.26 14.38 0.79
N GLU A 179 -4.01 15.68 0.67
CA GLU A 179 -5.03 16.68 0.32
C GLU A 179 -5.75 16.34 -0.99
N HIS A 180 -4.99 15.93 -2.02
CA HIS A 180 -5.57 15.54 -3.31
C HIS A 180 -6.43 14.29 -3.17
N VAL A 181 -5.93 13.25 -2.52
CA VAL A 181 -6.67 11.99 -2.31
C VAL A 181 -7.94 12.25 -1.49
N GLU A 182 -7.85 12.99 -0.39
CA GLU A 182 -9.02 13.35 0.42
C GLU A 182 -10.10 14.08 -0.40
N SER A 183 -9.70 14.96 -1.29
CA SER A 183 -10.65 15.67 -2.16
C SER A 183 -11.47 14.74 -3.06
N PHE A 184 -10.88 13.59 -3.46
CA PHE A 184 -11.57 12.56 -4.24
C PHE A 184 -12.44 11.66 -3.37
N VAL A 185 -11.91 11.26 -2.21
CA VAL A 185 -12.66 10.44 -1.23
C VAL A 185 -13.95 11.16 -0.83
N MET A 186 -13.86 12.44 -0.44
CA MET A 186 -15.01 13.23 0.00
C MET A 186 -16.07 13.41 -1.10
N ARG A 187 -15.67 13.55 -2.37
CA ARG A 187 -16.62 13.64 -3.50
C ARG A 187 -17.40 12.36 -3.76
N ARG A 188 -16.89 11.21 -3.35
CA ARG A 188 -17.59 9.93 -3.49
C ARG A 188 -18.57 9.65 -2.34
N LEU A 189 -18.32 10.26 -1.17
CA LEU A 189 -19.18 10.13 0.01
C LEU A 189 -20.38 11.11 -0.03
N THR A 190 -20.38 12.09 -0.93
CA THR A 190 -21.47 13.03 -1.16
C THR A 190 -22.28 12.66 -2.42
#